data_1ffda9f9d8d20e5092138e2315041467
#
_entry.id   1ffda9f9d8d20e5092138e2315041467
#
_cell.length_a   1.000
_cell.length_b   1.000
_cell.length_c   1.000
_cell.angle_alpha   90.00
_cell.angle_beta   90.00
_cell.angle_gamma   90.00
#
_symmetry.space_group_name_H-M   'P 1'
#
loop_
_entity.id
_entity.type
_entity.pdbx_description
1 polymer ?
#
loop_
_entity_poly.entity_id
_entity_poly.type
_entity_poly.pdbx_seq_one_letter_code
_entity_poly.pdbx_strand_id
1 'polypeptide(L)'
;MIGVGVSNVLDTYLSQEHFKGPGFSFLSTIERQRTGNRWSTLMEHEANISSVKDRPKSKHELEGAYNFYWGKLYSWQFMDNRLRLQAGGLLNASLGVIYNTSNSNNPAQARAHLNLMPTGTAAYRFQLFNRTLVARYELSLPLAGIMFSPNYGQSYYEIFSRGNYDHNVVPTTFVSAPEWRHMLTIDIPVNIRHSSFNIRIGYLGNMQQAKVNNLRQHIYTHRILVGITKRFSITPHAL
;
A
#
# COMPACT_ATOMS: atom_id res chain seq x y z
N MET A 1 -10.12 6.14 4.68
CA MET A 1 -9.35 6.09 5.94
C MET A 1 -8.19 7.06 5.85
N ILE A 2 -7.80 7.64 6.97
CA ILE A 2 -6.59 8.43 7.13
C ILE A 2 -5.67 7.71 8.12
N GLY A 3 -4.37 7.84 7.95
CA GLY A 3 -3.37 7.17 8.78
C GLY A 3 -2.24 8.10 9.17
N VAL A 4 -1.77 7.95 10.40
CA VAL A 4 -0.58 8.64 10.91
C VAL A 4 0.38 7.63 11.51
N GLY A 5 1.66 7.88 11.42
CA GLY A 5 2.66 6.98 11.97
C GLY A 5 4.07 7.33 11.56
N VAL A 6 4.90 6.33 11.36
CA VAL A 6 6.32 6.50 11.09
C VAL A 6 6.74 5.80 9.79
N SER A 7 7.77 6.34 9.14
CA SER A 7 8.45 5.74 8.01
C SER A 7 9.95 5.62 8.28
N ASN A 8 10.55 4.57 7.69
CA ASN A 8 11.99 4.37 7.62
C ASN A 8 12.36 4.18 6.16
N VAL A 9 13.22 5.05 5.65
CA VAL A 9 13.60 5.14 4.24
C VAL A 9 15.10 4.93 4.10
N LEU A 10 15.51 4.14 3.14
CA LEU A 10 16.86 4.04 2.61
C LEU A 10 16.77 3.97 1.10
N ASP A 11 17.49 4.82 0.42
CA ASP A 11 17.71 4.70 -1.01
C ASP A 11 19.16 5.05 -1.33
N THR A 12 19.93 4.03 -1.72
CA THR A 12 21.38 4.18 -1.93
C THR A 12 21.74 4.98 -3.19
N TYR A 13 20.77 5.35 -4.01
CA TYR A 13 20.94 6.34 -5.08
C TYR A 13 21.11 7.76 -4.51
N LEU A 14 20.38 8.08 -3.43
CA LEU A 14 20.40 9.39 -2.79
C LEU A 14 21.40 9.46 -1.62
N SER A 15 21.40 8.42 -0.77
CA SER A 15 22.22 8.37 0.45
C SER A 15 22.41 6.94 0.94
N GLN A 16 23.56 6.63 1.52
CA GLN A 16 23.82 5.36 2.19
C GLN A 16 23.25 5.31 3.63
N GLU A 17 22.59 6.37 4.08
CA GLU A 17 22.08 6.50 5.43
C GLU A 17 20.61 6.16 5.52
N HIS A 18 20.17 5.76 6.73
CA HIS A 18 18.77 5.51 7.03
C HIS A 18 18.10 6.79 7.53
N PHE A 19 16.94 7.10 6.98
CA PHE A 19 16.11 8.22 7.36
C PHE A 19 14.84 7.74 8.05
N LYS A 20 14.48 8.34 9.18
CA LYS A 20 13.25 8.03 9.93
C LYS A 20 12.48 9.28 10.26
N GLY A 21 11.14 9.17 10.25
CA GLY A 21 10.30 10.31 10.62
C GLY A 21 8.82 10.02 10.53
N PRO A 22 8.01 11.03 10.83
CA PRO A 22 6.57 10.95 10.75
C PRO A 22 6.09 10.84 9.31
N GLY A 23 4.92 10.23 9.14
CA GLY A 23 4.25 10.15 7.86
C GLY A 23 2.74 10.06 8.01
N PHE A 24 2.08 10.39 6.93
CA PHE A 24 0.63 10.40 6.76
C PHE A 24 0.25 9.51 5.58
N SER A 25 -0.92 8.87 5.69
CA SER A 25 -1.49 8.06 4.60
C SER A 25 -2.98 8.34 4.44
N PHE A 26 -3.42 8.30 3.19
CA PHE A 26 -4.83 8.31 2.82
C PHE A 26 -5.16 7.02 2.07
N LEU A 27 -6.24 6.34 2.47
CA LEU A 27 -6.71 5.10 1.84
C LEU A 27 -8.19 5.23 1.48
N SER A 28 -8.52 4.85 0.26
CA SER A 28 -9.90 4.69 -0.22
C SER A 28 -10.05 3.29 -0.79
N THR A 29 -10.93 2.49 -0.21
CA THR A 29 -11.14 1.09 -0.58
C THR A 29 -12.57 0.87 -1.05
N ILE A 30 -12.77 0.24 -2.20
CA ILE A 30 -14.06 -0.15 -2.75
C ILE A 30 -14.02 -1.65 -3.00
N GLU A 31 -14.92 -2.40 -2.36
CA GLU A 31 -15.15 -3.80 -2.65
C GLU A 31 -16.55 -3.97 -3.26
N ARG A 32 -16.64 -4.53 -4.46
CA ARG A 32 -17.88 -4.79 -5.17
C ARG A 32 -18.11 -6.29 -5.31
N GLN A 33 -19.25 -6.77 -4.86
CA GLN A 33 -19.67 -8.18 -4.99
C GLN A 33 -21.11 -8.23 -5.47
N ARG A 34 -21.39 -9.04 -6.49
CA ARG A 34 -22.78 -9.30 -6.94
C ARG A 34 -23.43 -10.30 -5.99
N THR A 35 -24.72 -10.13 -5.75
CA THR A 35 -25.52 -11.06 -4.97
C THR A 35 -25.44 -12.48 -5.57
N GLY A 36 -25.22 -13.48 -4.72
CA GLY A 36 -25.05 -14.87 -5.15
C GLY A 36 -23.68 -15.22 -5.77
N ASN A 37 -22.81 -14.25 -6.00
CA ASN A 37 -21.47 -14.50 -6.53
C ASN A 37 -20.45 -14.55 -5.41
N ARG A 38 -19.51 -15.49 -5.47
CA ARG A 38 -18.38 -15.61 -4.54
C ARG A 38 -17.19 -14.72 -4.91
N TRP A 39 -17.15 -14.19 -6.13
CA TRP A 39 -16.13 -13.26 -6.57
C TRP A 39 -16.46 -11.83 -6.20
N SER A 40 -15.51 -11.12 -5.62
CA SER A 40 -15.54 -9.68 -5.44
C SER A 40 -14.42 -8.99 -6.23
N THR A 41 -14.67 -7.77 -6.65
CA THR A 41 -13.64 -6.89 -7.22
C THR A 41 -13.23 -5.92 -6.13
N LEU A 42 -11.93 -5.88 -5.82
CA LEU A 42 -11.32 -4.93 -4.90
C LEU A 42 -10.61 -3.85 -5.71
N MET A 43 -10.82 -2.62 -5.31
CA MET A 43 -10.09 -1.44 -5.80
C MET A 43 -9.68 -0.59 -4.60
N GLU A 44 -8.40 -0.26 -4.53
CA GLU A 44 -7.87 0.55 -3.45
C GLU A 44 -6.92 1.63 -3.98
N HIS A 45 -7.06 2.83 -3.45
CA HIS A 45 -6.16 3.96 -3.65
C HIS A 45 -5.47 4.26 -2.33
N GLU A 46 -4.15 4.30 -2.34
CA GLU A 46 -3.34 4.59 -1.18
C GLU A 46 -2.32 5.69 -1.54
N ALA A 47 -2.38 6.81 -0.84
CA ALA A 47 -1.40 7.88 -0.95
C ALA A 47 -0.63 7.99 0.36
N ASN A 48 0.70 8.05 0.27
CA ASN A 48 1.62 8.16 1.40
C ASN A 48 2.50 9.38 1.24
N ILE A 49 2.74 10.08 2.34
CA ILE A 49 3.75 11.15 2.42
C ILE A 49 4.50 11.01 3.74
N SER A 50 5.81 11.25 3.72
CA SER A 50 6.65 11.14 4.90
C SER A 50 7.75 12.20 4.88
N SER A 51 8.05 12.73 6.06
CA SER A 51 9.14 13.66 6.29
C SER A 51 10.14 13.01 7.23
N VAL A 52 11.28 12.62 6.70
CA VAL A 52 12.24 11.76 7.39
C VAL A 52 13.61 12.41 7.51
N LYS A 53 14.32 12.12 8.59
CA LYS A 53 15.64 12.65 8.89
C LYS A 53 16.61 11.53 9.18
N ASP A 54 17.89 11.78 8.87
CA ASP A 54 19.00 10.93 9.26
C ASP A 54 19.14 10.88 10.80
N ARG A 55 19.99 9.98 11.31
CA ARG A 55 20.20 9.81 12.76
C ARG A 55 20.72 11.09 13.45
N PRO A 56 21.72 11.84 12.92
CA PRO A 56 22.16 13.10 13.50
C PRO A 56 21.20 14.27 13.25
N LYS A 57 20.12 14.07 12.46
CA LYS A 57 19.13 15.09 12.04
C LYS A 57 19.74 16.25 11.23
N SER A 58 20.85 15.98 10.56
CA SER A 58 21.55 16.94 9.69
C SER A 58 21.03 16.95 8.26
N LYS A 59 20.46 15.82 7.82
CA LYS A 59 19.89 15.63 6.48
C LYS A 59 18.41 15.32 6.56
N HIS A 60 17.68 15.75 5.54
CA HIS A 60 16.23 15.60 5.49
C HIS A 60 15.78 15.09 4.12
N GLU A 61 14.86 14.13 4.12
CA GLU A 61 14.21 13.61 2.92
C GLU A 61 12.69 13.73 3.05
N LEU A 62 12.07 14.01 1.92
CA LEU A 62 10.64 13.90 1.70
C LEU A 62 10.36 12.68 0.84
N GLU A 63 9.50 11.81 1.30
CA GLU A 63 9.06 10.63 0.55
C GLU A 63 7.57 10.79 0.28
N GLY A 64 7.17 10.51 -0.95
CA GLY A 64 5.77 10.45 -1.34
C GLY A 64 5.52 9.34 -2.35
N ALA A 65 4.40 8.62 -2.19
CA ALA A 65 4.00 7.58 -3.12
C ALA A 65 2.48 7.49 -3.24
N TYR A 66 2.03 7.15 -4.43
CA TYR A 66 0.66 6.78 -4.72
C TYR A 66 0.63 5.35 -5.23
N ASN A 67 -0.21 4.52 -4.63
CA ASN A 67 -0.43 3.13 -5.00
C ASN A 67 -1.88 2.92 -5.40
N PHE A 68 -2.08 2.25 -6.51
CA PHE A 68 -3.37 1.79 -6.98
C PHE A 68 -3.39 0.27 -7.01
N TYR A 69 -4.36 -0.34 -6.33
CA TYR A 69 -4.57 -1.78 -6.33
C TYR A 69 -5.91 -2.10 -6.98
N TRP A 70 -5.91 -3.08 -7.86
CA TRP A 70 -7.12 -3.55 -8.52
C TRP A 70 -7.05 -5.04 -8.81
N GLY A 71 -8.13 -5.76 -8.48
CA GLY A 71 -8.16 -7.17 -8.77
C GLY A 71 -9.40 -7.88 -8.26
N LYS A 72 -9.33 -9.22 -8.21
CA LYS A 72 -10.45 -10.06 -7.82
C LYS A 72 -10.06 -11.01 -6.70
N LEU A 73 -11.00 -11.18 -5.77
CA LEU A 73 -10.88 -12.09 -4.63
C LEU A 73 -12.07 -13.05 -4.65
N TYR A 74 -11.79 -14.33 -4.43
CA TYR A 74 -12.80 -15.36 -4.25
C TYR A 74 -13.05 -15.55 -2.76
N SER A 75 -14.34 -15.68 -2.35
CA SER A 75 -14.77 -15.72 -0.95
C SER A 75 -15.28 -17.09 -0.54
N TRP A 76 -14.84 -17.54 0.63
CA TRP A 76 -15.40 -18.67 1.37
C TRP A 76 -16.00 -18.17 2.67
N GLN A 77 -17.10 -18.80 3.10
CA GLN A 77 -17.78 -18.48 4.34
C GLN A 77 -17.83 -19.72 5.24
N PHE A 78 -17.48 -19.54 6.50
CA PHE A 78 -17.41 -20.58 7.51
C PHE A 78 -18.10 -20.12 8.80
N MET A 79 -18.36 -21.06 9.72
CA MET A 79 -18.92 -20.79 11.05
C MET A 79 -20.22 -19.96 11.00
N ASP A 80 -21.19 -20.40 10.22
CA ASP A 80 -22.48 -19.69 10.01
C ASP A 80 -22.30 -18.23 9.62
N ASN A 81 -21.39 -17.99 8.65
CA ASN A 81 -21.04 -16.66 8.12
C ASN A 81 -20.30 -15.75 9.13
N ARG A 82 -19.78 -16.28 10.24
CA ARG A 82 -18.93 -15.49 11.14
C ARG A 82 -17.53 -15.29 10.61
N LEU A 83 -16.97 -16.26 9.90
CA LEU A 83 -15.66 -16.19 9.28
C LEU A 83 -15.79 -16.13 7.74
N ARG A 84 -15.30 -15.06 7.15
CA ARG A 84 -15.14 -14.89 5.69
C ARG A 84 -13.67 -14.89 5.35
N LEU A 85 -13.23 -15.86 4.57
CA LEU A 85 -11.90 -15.90 3.98
C LEU A 85 -12.01 -15.48 2.52
N GLN A 86 -11.01 -14.76 2.04
CA GLN A 86 -10.89 -14.44 0.62
C GLN A 86 -9.45 -14.64 0.17
N ALA A 87 -9.28 -15.12 -1.06
CA ALA A 87 -7.98 -15.18 -1.71
C ALA A 87 -8.12 -14.85 -3.21
N GLY A 88 -7.06 -14.27 -3.75
CA GLY A 88 -7.00 -13.90 -5.16
C GLY A 88 -5.74 -13.15 -5.51
N GLY A 89 -5.84 -12.27 -6.50
CA GLY A 89 -4.72 -11.46 -6.96
C GLY A 89 -5.13 -10.02 -7.25
N LEU A 90 -4.23 -9.11 -6.93
CA LEU A 90 -4.33 -7.70 -7.24
C LEU A 90 -3.18 -7.31 -8.18
N LEU A 91 -3.45 -6.43 -9.11
CA LEU A 91 -2.45 -5.61 -9.79
C LEU A 91 -2.20 -4.38 -8.92
N ASN A 92 -0.95 -4.09 -8.64
CA ASN A 92 -0.53 -2.87 -7.97
C ASN A 92 0.28 -2.02 -8.93
N ALA A 93 -0.14 -0.79 -9.17
CA ALA A 93 0.61 0.24 -9.86
C ALA A 93 1.02 1.30 -8.85
N SER A 94 2.31 1.58 -8.76
CA SER A 94 2.88 2.54 -7.82
C SER A 94 3.70 3.59 -8.53
N LEU A 95 3.52 4.84 -8.12
CA LEU A 95 4.33 5.98 -8.52
C LEU A 95 4.72 6.78 -7.27
N GLY A 96 5.98 7.15 -7.17
CA GLY A 96 6.47 7.89 -6.02
C GLY A 96 7.77 8.62 -6.28
N VAL A 97 8.20 9.37 -5.31
CA VAL A 97 9.44 10.13 -5.32
C VAL A 97 10.03 10.19 -3.92
N ILE A 98 11.35 10.12 -3.84
CA ILE A 98 12.11 10.52 -2.65
C ILE A 98 12.91 11.76 -3.06
N TYR A 99 12.85 12.80 -2.24
CA TYR A 99 13.56 14.04 -2.46
C TYR A 99 14.46 14.36 -1.26
N ASN A 100 15.76 14.35 -1.48
CA ASN A 100 16.75 14.69 -0.45
C ASN A 100 17.03 16.20 -0.50
N THR A 101 16.55 16.92 0.49
CA THR A 101 16.68 18.40 0.54
C THR A 101 18.10 18.89 0.80
N SER A 102 19.00 18.00 1.20
CA SER A 102 20.39 18.30 1.53
C SER A 102 21.37 17.96 0.41
N ASN A 103 20.88 17.36 -0.69
CA ASN A 103 21.69 16.99 -1.85
C ASN A 103 21.43 17.97 -2.98
N SER A 104 22.47 18.69 -3.44
CA SER A 104 22.37 19.63 -4.55
C SER A 104 22.53 18.97 -5.92
N ASN A 105 23.14 17.78 -5.99
CA ASN A 105 23.34 17.02 -7.20
C ASN A 105 22.49 15.74 -7.16
N ASN A 106 21.56 15.55 -8.10
CA ASN A 106 20.61 14.46 -8.14
C ASN A 106 19.80 14.33 -6.80
N PRO A 107 19.02 15.35 -6.43
CA PRO A 107 18.30 15.34 -5.15
C PRO A 107 17.07 14.44 -5.14
N ALA A 108 16.61 13.95 -6.29
CA ALA A 108 15.37 13.21 -6.44
C ALA A 108 15.59 11.80 -6.97
N GLN A 109 14.83 10.85 -6.42
CA GLN A 109 14.72 9.49 -6.91
C GLN A 109 13.26 9.19 -7.27
N ALA A 110 12.97 8.93 -8.54
CA ALA A 110 11.67 8.46 -8.97
C ALA A 110 11.50 6.98 -8.65
N ARG A 111 10.31 6.61 -8.22
CA ARG A 111 9.92 5.23 -7.91
C ARG A 111 8.69 4.88 -8.72
N ALA A 112 8.79 3.87 -9.55
CA ALA A 112 7.66 3.34 -10.29
C ALA A 112 7.74 1.82 -10.33
N HIS A 113 6.66 1.15 -10.03
CA HIS A 113 6.56 -0.30 -10.20
C HIS A 113 5.15 -0.74 -10.55
N LEU A 114 5.08 -1.88 -11.21
CA LEU A 114 3.84 -2.60 -11.49
C LEU A 114 4.03 -4.04 -11.03
N ASN A 115 3.21 -4.48 -10.06
CA ASN A 115 3.32 -5.80 -9.44
C ASN A 115 2.03 -6.59 -9.56
N LEU A 116 2.15 -7.90 -9.74
CA LEU A 116 1.09 -8.87 -9.48
C LEU A 116 1.21 -9.33 -8.03
N MET A 117 0.17 -9.11 -7.23
CA MET A 117 0.16 -9.34 -5.79
C MET A 117 -0.89 -10.39 -5.40
N PRO A 118 -0.54 -11.66 -5.19
CA PRO A 118 -1.35 -12.58 -4.41
C PRO A 118 -1.80 -11.92 -3.11
N THR A 119 -3.10 -11.99 -2.85
CA THR A 119 -3.72 -11.32 -1.70
C THR A 119 -4.68 -12.28 -1.00
N GLY A 120 -4.58 -12.32 0.32
CA GLY A 120 -5.48 -13.05 1.20
C GLY A 120 -6.12 -12.13 2.21
N THR A 121 -7.40 -12.37 2.54
CA THR A 121 -8.08 -11.66 3.62
C THR A 121 -8.84 -12.63 4.51
N ALA A 122 -8.91 -12.31 5.81
CA ALA A 122 -9.73 -12.99 6.80
C ALA A 122 -10.55 -11.96 7.56
N ALA A 123 -11.88 -12.09 7.55
CA ALA A 123 -12.78 -11.23 8.29
C ALA A 123 -13.60 -12.07 9.27
N TYR A 124 -13.48 -11.75 10.54
CA TYR A 124 -14.19 -12.46 11.61
C TYR A 124 -15.18 -11.55 12.32
N ARG A 125 -16.43 -12.00 12.38
CA ARG A 125 -17.53 -11.31 13.06
C ARG A 125 -17.72 -11.87 14.46
N PHE A 126 -17.66 -11.00 15.46
CA PHE A 126 -17.83 -11.35 16.86
C PHE A 126 -18.67 -10.32 17.59
N GLN A 127 -19.21 -10.71 18.74
CA GLN A 127 -19.98 -9.81 19.59
C GLN A 127 -19.13 -9.34 20.77
N LEU A 128 -19.15 -8.02 21.00
CA LEU A 128 -18.52 -7.38 22.14
C LEU A 128 -19.39 -6.19 22.57
N PHE A 129 -19.68 -6.06 23.88
CA PHE A 129 -20.54 -5.01 24.46
C PHE A 129 -21.87 -4.82 23.73
N ASN A 130 -22.59 -5.92 23.45
CA ASN A 130 -23.86 -5.94 22.70
C ASN A 130 -23.78 -5.36 21.27
N ARG A 131 -22.60 -5.27 20.71
CA ARG A 131 -22.37 -4.82 19.33
C ARG A 131 -21.69 -5.92 18.52
N THR A 132 -22.06 -6.04 17.26
CA THR A 132 -21.40 -6.96 16.34
C THR A 132 -20.23 -6.22 15.67
N LEU A 133 -19.00 -6.60 16.06
CA LEU A 133 -17.77 -6.07 15.50
C LEU A 133 -17.25 -6.99 14.37
N VAL A 134 -16.47 -6.44 13.47
CA VAL A 134 -15.77 -7.22 12.44
C VAL A 134 -14.27 -6.90 12.50
N ALA A 135 -13.47 -7.88 12.86
CA ALA A 135 -12.01 -7.81 12.68
C ALA A 135 -11.65 -8.32 11.29
N ARG A 136 -10.85 -7.57 10.54
CA ARG A 136 -10.35 -7.97 9.22
C ARG A 136 -8.85 -7.86 9.16
N TYR A 137 -8.19 -8.92 8.72
CA TYR A 137 -6.79 -8.95 8.36
C TYR A 137 -6.66 -9.13 6.85
N GLU A 138 -5.73 -8.40 6.25
CA GLU A 138 -5.39 -8.48 4.83
C GLU A 138 -3.88 -8.57 4.69
N LEU A 139 -3.42 -9.45 3.80
CA LEU A 139 -2.03 -9.66 3.46
C LEU A 139 -1.88 -9.69 1.95
N SER A 140 -0.94 -8.89 1.42
CA SER A 140 -0.55 -8.87 0.01
C SER A 140 0.96 -8.96 -0.12
N LEU A 141 1.43 -9.79 -1.06
CA LEU A 141 2.83 -10.05 -1.35
C LEU A 141 3.05 -9.94 -2.86
N PRO A 142 4.13 -9.32 -3.37
CA PRO A 142 4.42 -9.32 -4.81
C PRO A 142 4.90 -10.71 -5.25
N LEU A 143 4.33 -11.24 -6.31
CA LEU A 143 4.81 -12.46 -6.95
C LEU A 143 5.84 -12.14 -8.02
N ALA A 144 5.48 -11.24 -8.91
CA ALA A 144 6.29 -10.78 -10.03
C ALA A 144 5.87 -9.36 -10.42
N GLY A 145 6.77 -8.63 -11.04
CA GLY A 145 6.50 -7.26 -11.49
C GLY A 145 7.60 -6.70 -12.37
N ILE A 146 7.49 -5.42 -12.59
CA ILE A 146 8.52 -4.59 -13.23
C ILE A 146 8.72 -3.34 -12.37
N MET A 147 9.96 -2.86 -12.31
CA MET A 147 10.35 -1.69 -11.54
C MET A 147 11.25 -0.79 -12.36
N PHE A 148 11.02 0.51 -12.28
CA PHE A 148 11.96 1.50 -12.78
C PHE A 148 13.07 1.71 -11.75
N SER A 149 14.32 1.65 -12.21
CA SER A 149 15.50 1.94 -11.40
C SER A 149 16.61 2.51 -12.29
N PRO A 150 17.23 3.64 -11.95
CA PRO A 150 18.48 4.03 -12.60
C PRO A 150 19.56 2.96 -12.32
N ASN A 151 20.61 2.96 -13.13
CA ASN A 151 21.81 2.20 -12.82
C ASN A 151 22.64 2.94 -11.77
N TYR A 152 23.49 2.22 -11.07
CA TYR A 152 24.44 2.84 -10.13
C TYR A 152 25.30 3.88 -10.85
N GLY A 153 25.30 5.12 -10.35
CA GLY A 153 26.02 6.25 -10.94
C GLY A 153 25.35 6.92 -12.15
N GLN A 154 24.23 6.39 -12.65
CA GLN A 154 23.49 6.98 -13.76
C GLN A 154 22.64 8.15 -13.27
N SER A 155 22.72 9.29 -13.98
CA SER A 155 21.90 10.47 -13.67
C SER A 155 20.59 10.48 -14.45
N TYR A 156 19.58 11.17 -13.92
CA TYR A 156 18.30 11.41 -14.65
C TYR A 156 18.49 12.19 -15.96
N TYR A 157 19.52 13.04 -16.01
CA TYR A 157 19.90 13.74 -17.25
C TYR A 157 20.33 12.76 -18.35
N GLU A 158 21.12 11.74 -17.99
CA GLU A 158 21.53 10.69 -18.95
C GLU A 158 20.34 9.88 -19.43
N ILE A 159 19.40 9.55 -18.53
CA ILE A 159 18.20 8.80 -18.89
C ILE A 159 17.31 9.63 -19.81
N PHE A 160 16.85 10.80 -19.36
CA PHE A 160 15.76 11.52 -20.03
C PHE A 160 16.22 12.52 -21.08
N SER A 161 17.44 13.08 -20.96
CA SER A 161 17.94 14.07 -21.93
C SER A 161 18.84 13.46 -22.99
N ARG A 162 19.61 12.41 -22.62
CA ARG A 162 20.50 11.71 -23.58
C ARG A 162 19.89 10.42 -24.13
N GLY A 163 18.73 9.99 -23.63
CA GLY A 163 18.05 8.78 -24.10
C GLY A 163 18.75 7.47 -23.71
N ASN A 164 19.57 7.48 -22.68
CA ASN A 164 20.22 6.27 -22.19
C ASN A 164 19.28 5.50 -21.26
N TYR A 165 18.44 4.63 -21.84
CA TYR A 165 17.44 3.82 -21.12
C TYR A 165 17.91 2.41 -20.81
N ASP A 166 19.21 2.14 -20.87
CA ASP A 166 19.74 0.80 -20.68
C ASP A 166 19.41 0.24 -19.29
N HIS A 167 18.70 -0.88 -19.25
CA HIS A 167 18.28 -1.62 -18.05
C HIS A 167 17.55 -0.79 -16.97
N ASN A 168 16.88 0.31 -17.34
CA ASN A 168 16.14 1.13 -16.38
C ASN A 168 14.77 0.54 -16.02
N VAL A 169 14.21 -0.37 -16.82
CA VAL A 169 13.02 -1.15 -16.48
C VAL A 169 13.43 -2.59 -16.23
N VAL A 170 13.32 -3.02 -14.98
CA VAL A 170 13.84 -4.30 -14.54
C VAL A 170 12.71 -5.21 -14.10
N PRO A 171 12.64 -6.46 -14.59
CA PRO A 171 11.75 -7.48 -14.04
C PRO A 171 12.08 -7.76 -12.58
N THR A 172 11.07 -7.84 -11.75
CA THR A 172 11.21 -8.11 -10.32
C THR A 172 10.41 -9.32 -9.88
N THR A 173 10.87 -9.93 -8.82
CA THR A 173 10.19 -11.04 -8.16
C THR A 173 10.18 -10.80 -6.66
N PHE A 174 9.47 -11.61 -5.90
CA PHE A 174 9.52 -11.57 -4.44
C PHE A 174 10.95 -11.63 -3.87
N VAL A 175 11.91 -12.22 -4.60
CA VAL A 175 13.30 -12.32 -4.14
C VAL A 175 14.09 -11.03 -4.39
N SER A 176 13.92 -10.38 -5.56
CA SER A 176 14.65 -9.16 -5.91
C SER A 176 14.03 -7.88 -5.35
N ALA A 177 12.70 -7.89 -5.17
CA ALA A 177 11.93 -6.76 -4.64
C ALA A 177 10.84 -7.28 -3.68
N PRO A 178 11.22 -7.82 -2.50
CA PRO A 178 10.25 -8.31 -1.53
C PRO A 178 9.43 -7.14 -0.96
N GLU A 179 8.13 -7.39 -0.86
CA GLU A 179 7.20 -6.50 -0.19
C GLU A 179 6.29 -7.31 0.73
N TRP A 180 6.02 -6.76 1.89
CA TRP A 180 5.08 -7.30 2.86
C TRP A 180 4.10 -6.22 3.26
N ARG A 181 2.93 -6.21 2.61
CA ARG A 181 1.86 -5.28 2.93
C ARG A 181 0.77 -6.01 3.70
N HIS A 182 0.51 -5.56 4.92
CA HIS A 182 -0.56 -6.10 5.75
C HIS A 182 -1.39 -4.99 6.40
N MET A 183 -2.68 -5.28 6.56
CA MET A 183 -3.61 -4.37 7.20
C MET A 183 -4.51 -5.14 8.17
N LEU A 184 -4.56 -4.69 9.42
CA LEU A 184 -5.49 -5.18 10.43
C LEU A 184 -6.49 -4.06 10.75
N THR A 185 -7.78 -4.34 10.68
CA THR A 185 -8.83 -3.36 10.96
C THR A 185 -9.94 -3.94 11.82
N ILE A 186 -10.59 -3.08 12.60
CA ILE A 186 -11.79 -3.39 13.36
C ILE A 186 -12.89 -2.41 12.93
N ASP A 187 -14.01 -2.94 12.49
CA ASP A 187 -15.21 -2.20 12.14
C ASP A 187 -16.19 -2.18 13.33
N ILE A 188 -16.53 -0.99 13.77
CA ILE A 188 -17.45 -0.74 14.89
C ILE A 188 -18.72 -0.13 14.31
N PRO A 189 -19.89 -0.80 14.39
CA PRO A 189 -21.13 -0.29 13.86
C PRO A 189 -21.63 0.94 14.64
N VAL A 190 -22.02 1.98 13.91
CA VAL A 190 -22.61 3.20 14.45
C VAL A 190 -23.89 3.48 13.70
N ASN A 191 -24.96 3.67 14.46
CA ASN A 191 -26.27 4.04 13.94
C ASN A 191 -26.61 5.46 14.42
N ILE A 192 -26.75 6.39 13.49
CA ILE A 192 -27.14 7.77 13.78
C ILE A 192 -28.39 8.08 12.97
N ARG A 193 -29.52 8.27 13.65
CA ARG A 193 -30.83 8.58 13.03
C ARG A 193 -31.18 7.57 11.93
N HIS A 194 -31.12 8.00 10.66
CA HIS A 194 -31.47 7.20 9.48
C HIS A 194 -30.26 6.64 8.71
N SER A 195 -29.05 6.76 9.26
CA SER A 195 -27.83 6.29 8.61
C SER A 195 -27.07 5.29 9.47
N SER A 196 -26.75 4.13 8.91
CA SER A 196 -25.85 3.15 9.51
C SER A 196 -24.52 3.13 8.74
N PHE A 197 -23.43 3.20 9.46
CA PHE A 197 -22.06 3.08 8.95
C PHE A 197 -21.16 2.44 10.02
N ASN A 198 -19.94 2.08 9.66
CA ASN A 198 -18.97 1.62 10.64
C ASN A 198 -17.85 2.63 10.77
N ILE A 199 -17.42 2.89 11.99
CA ILE A 199 -16.10 3.48 12.24
C ILE A 199 -15.10 2.35 12.11
N ARG A 200 -14.07 2.56 11.30
CA ARG A 200 -12.97 1.62 11.12
C ARG A 200 -11.72 2.18 11.79
N ILE A 201 -11.13 1.38 12.66
CA ILE A 201 -9.83 1.65 13.27
C ILE A 201 -8.90 0.53 12.83
N GLY A 202 -7.65 0.83 12.56
CA GLY A 202 -6.74 -0.21 12.10
C GLY A 202 -5.27 0.17 12.15
N TYR A 203 -4.47 -0.78 11.67
CA TYR A 203 -3.05 -0.66 11.49
C TYR A 203 -2.69 -1.12 10.09
N LEU A 204 -1.87 -0.34 9.39
CA LEU A 204 -1.24 -0.67 8.12
C LEU A 204 0.26 -0.75 8.33
N GLY A 205 0.84 -1.89 7.96
CA GLY A 205 2.27 -2.08 7.83
C GLY A 205 2.63 -2.38 6.39
N ASN A 206 3.57 -1.66 5.82
CA ASN A 206 4.14 -1.96 4.51
C ASN A 206 5.67 -1.92 4.60
N MET A 207 6.31 -3.03 4.27
CA MET A 207 7.75 -3.21 4.25
C MET A 207 8.17 -3.54 2.83
N GLN A 208 8.62 -2.53 2.09
CA GLN A 208 9.13 -2.66 0.73
C GLN A 208 10.65 -2.68 0.74
N GLN A 209 11.23 -3.61 0.00
CA GLN A 209 12.66 -3.67 -0.26
C GLN A 209 12.90 -3.90 -1.76
N ALA A 210 14.01 -3.43 -2.26
CA ALA A 210 14.50 -3.78 -3.59
C ALA A 210 16.03 -3.77 -3.62
N LYS A 211 16.59 -4.71 -4.37
CA LYS A 211 18.01 -4.71 -4.74
C LYS A 211 18.09 -4.90 -6.25
N VAL A 212 18.16 -3.76 -6.97
CA VAL A 212 18.06 -3.69 -8.42
C VAL A 212 19.14 -2.73 -8.94
N ASN A 213 19.78 -3.05 -10.05
CA ASN A 213 20.82 -2.21 -10.68
C ASN A 213 21.95 -1.79 -9.72
N ASN A 214 22.35 -2.68 -8.79
CA ASN A 214 23.31 -2.43 -7.72
C ASN A 214 22.89 -1.34 -6.71
N LEU A 215 21.64 -0.90 -6.78
CA LEU A 215 21.03 0.00 -5.80
C LEU A 215 20.22 -0.80 -4.78
N ARG A 216 20.27 -0.36 -3.53
CA ARG A 216 19.44 -0.90 -2.43
C ARG A 216 18.43 0.16 -2.05
N GLN A 217 17.19 -0.27 -1.93
CA GLN A 217 16.09 0.56 -1.48
C GLN A 217 15.28 -0.19 -0.44
N HIS A 218 14.87 0.49 0.63
CA HIS A 218 13.78 0.03 1.44
C HIS A 218 12.91 1.20 1.95
N ILE A 219 11.64 0.93 2.08
CA ILE A 219 10.67 1.84 2.69
C ILE A 219 9.78 1.00 3.59
N TYR A 220 9.85 1.28 4.88
CA TYR A 220 9.01 0.65 5.89
C TYR A 220 8.07 1.69 6.45
N THR A 221 6.78 1.44 6.33
CA THR A 221 5.75 2.32 6.85
C THR A 221 4.90 1.60 7.89
N HIS A 222 4.59 2.29 8.97
CA HIS A 222 3.69 1.84 10.02
C HIS A 222 2.69 2.96 10.29
N ARG A 223 1.39 2.67 10.15
CA ARG A 223 0.32 3.65 10.27
C ARG A 223 -0.80 3.13 11.16
N ILE A 224 -1.25 3.97 12.07
CA ILE A 224 -2.54 3.78 12.74
C ILE A 224 -3.59 4.46 11.88
N LEU A 225 -4.65 3.73 11.56
CA LEU A 225 -5.69 4.15 10.63
C LEU A 225 -6.99 4.44 11.36
N VAL A 226 -7.69 5.49 10.92
CA VAL A 226 -9.08 5.77 11.31
C VAL A 226 -9.88 6.13 10.06
N GLY A 227 -11.11 5.67 9.98
CA GLY A 227 -11.97 5.98 8.84
C GLY A 227 -13.40 5.52 9.01
N ILE A 228 -14.16 5.65 7.94
CA ILE A 228 -15.56 5.29 7.88
C ILE A 228 -15.75 4.28 6.76
N THR A 229 -16.56 3.24 7.01
CA THR A 229 -16.99 2.30 5.98
C THR A 229 -18.52 2.24 5.93
N LYS A 230 -19.06 2.19 4.71
CA LYS A 230 -20.48 2.05 4.47
C LYS A 230 -20.73 0.99 3.43
N ARG A 231 -21.71 0.15 3.66
CA ARG A 231 -22.17 -0.85 2.69
C ARG A 231 -23.35 -0.25 1.92
N PHE A 232 -23.30 -0.33 0.60
CA PHE A 232 -24.38 0.05 -0.29
C PHE A 232 -24.90 -1.20 -1.01
N SER A 233 -26.22 -1.35 -1.07
CA SER A 233 -26.86 -2.33 -1.95
C SER A 233 -27.38 -1.56 -3.15
N ILE A 234 -26.88 -1.93 -4.35
CA ILE A 234 -27.37 -1.37 -5.62
C ILE A 234 -28.29 -2.43 -6.22
N THR A 235 -29.60 -2.19 -6.20
CA THR A 235 -30.56 -3.02 -6.93
C THR A 235 -30.53 -2.57 -8.38
N PRO A 236 -30.24 -3.44 -9.37
CA PRO A 236 -30.38 -3.07 -10.76
C PRO A 236 -31.85 -2.72 -11.00
N HIS A 237 -32.16 -1.53 -11.51
CA HIS A 237 -33.47 -1.30 -12.09
C HIS A 237 -33.60 -2.27 -13.27
N ALA A 238 -34.61 -3.15 -13.23
CA ALA A 238 -35.01 -3.89 -14.41
C ALA A 238 -35.47 -2.86 -15.47
N LEU A 239 -34.73 -2.84 -16.59
CA LEU A 239 -35.17 -2.16 -17.83
C LEU A 239 -36.29 -2.96 -18.48
#